data_73a2a65124a75113244bf638afc17921
#
_entry.id   73a2a65124a75113244bf638afc17921
#
_cell.length_a   1.000
_cell.length_b   1.000
_cell.length_c   1.000
_cell.angle_alpha   90.00
_cell.angle_beta   90.00
_cell.angle_gamma   90.00
#
_symmetry.space_group_name_H-M   'P 1'
#
loop_
_entity.id
_entity.type
_entity.pdbx_description
1 polymer ?
#
loop_
_entity_poly.entity_id
_entity_poly.type
_entity_poly.pdbx_seq_one_letter_code
_entity_poly.pdbx_strand_id
1 'polypeptide(L)'
;MKISFWPTAWDDYLYWQAEDEKTLARLNALLKECMRDPFRGTGKPEPLGGNLAGWWSRRITREHRLVYRVGGKGDGQTLEVAQCRYHY
;
A
#
# COMPACT_ATOMS: atom_id res chain seq x y z
N MET A 1 15.05 -1.53 -0.04
CA MET A 1 13.87 -1.00 0.70
C MET A 1 13.22 -2.14 1.47
N LYS A 2 12.90 -1.88 2.73
CA LYS A 2 12.13 -2.81 3.56
C LYS A 2 10.65 -2.48 3.43
N ILE A 3 9.80 -3.40 3.88
CA ILE A 3 8.36 -3.15 3.97
C ILE A 3 7.90 -3.35 5.41
N SER A 4 7.04 -2.47 5.88
CA SER A 4 6.42 -2.61 7.19
C SER A 4 4.92 -2.38 7.08
N PHE A 5 4.16 -3.08 7.90
CA PHE A 5 2.72 -2.96 7.96
C PHE A 5 2.31 -2.43 9.32
N TRP A 6 1.47 -1.41 9.32
CA TRP A 6 0.77 -1.02 10.54
C TRP A 6 -0.20 -2.15 10.91
N PRO A 7 -0.58 -2.28 12.18
CA PRO A 7 -1.47 -3.37 12.59
C PRO A 7 -2.75 -3.48 11.77
N THR A 8 -3.40 -2.37 11.46
CA THR A 8 -4.61 -2.36 10.62
C THR A 8 -4.32 -2.92 9.23
N ALA A 9 -3.21 -2.52 8.63
CA ALA A 9 -2.83 -2.99 7.31
C ALA A 9 -2.50 -4.48 7.31
N TRP A 10 -1.87 -4.96 8.37
CA TRP A 10 -1.58 -6.38 8.52
C TRP A 10 -2.87 -7.20 8.60
N ASP A 11 -3.84 -6.72 9.38
CA ASP A 11 -5.16 -7.35 9.45
C ASP A 11 -5.85 -7.37 8.09
N ASP A 12 -5.75 -6.27 7.34
CA ASP A 12 -6.31 -6.17 5.98
C ASP A 12 -5.66 -7.21 5.06
N TYR A 13 -4.34 -7.34 5.13
CA TYR A 13 -3.59 -8.29 4.32
C TYR A 13 -4.03 -9.73 4.63
N LEU A 14 -4.15 -10.07 5.91
CA LEU A 14 -4.60 -11.38 6.32
C LEU A 14 -6.04 -11.68 5.87
N TYR A 15 -6.89 -10.65 5.85
CA TYR A 15 -8.25 -10.78 5.34
C TYR A 15 -8.23 -11.23 3.87
N TRP A 16 -7.43 -10.57 3.01
CA TRP A 16 -7.33 -10.95 1.61
C TRP A 16 -6.79 -12.36 1.43
N GLN A 17 -5.81 -12.74 2.25
CA GLN A 17 -5.22 -14.06 2.21
C GLN A 17 -6.28 -15.15 2.48
N ALA A 18 -7.22 -14.87 3.37
CA ALA A 18 -8.27 -15.84 3.73
C ALA A 18 -9.46 -15.80 2.77
N GLU A 19 -9.79 -14.63 2.22
CA GLU A 19 -11.10 -14.41 1.60
C GLU A 19 -11.07 -14.16 0.09
N ASP A 20 -9.97 -13.68 -0.48
CA ASP A 20 -9.96 -13.28 -1.90
C ASP A 20 -8.56 -13.36 -2.51
N GLU A 21 -8.27 -14.49 -3.13
CA GLU A 21 -6.96 -14.73 -3.75
C GLU A 21 -6.63 -13.78 -4.89
N LYS A 22 -7.63 -13.36 -5.66
CA LYS A 22 -7.41 -12.43 -6.77
C LYS A 22 -7.00 -11.06 -6.26
N THR A 23 -7.70 -10.58 -5.25
CA THR A 23 -7.38 -9.30 -4.63
C THR A 23 -6.01 -9.37 -3.96
N LEU A 24 -5.69 -10.47 -3.31
CA LEU A 24 -4.37 -10.67 -2.72
C LEU A 24 -3.28 -10.60 -3.78
N ALA A 25 -3.45 -11.28 -4.90
CA ALA A 25 -2.47 -11.28 -5.98
C ALA A 25 -2.26 -9.85 -6.53
N ARG A 26 -3.34 -9.11 -6.70
CA ARG A 26 -3.29 -7.71 -7.14
C ARG A 26 -2.54 -6.85 -6.12
N LEU A 27 -2.86 -7.00 -4.84
CA LEU A 27 -2.19 -6.27 -3.77
C LEU A 27 -0.70 -6.59 -3.72
N ASN A 28 -0.34 -7.86 -3.81
CA ASN A 28 1.07 -8.27 -3.82
C ASN A 28 1.83 -7.66 -5.00
N ALA A 29 1.21 -7.62 -6.17
CA ALA A 29 1.82 -7.00 -7.35
C ALA A 29 2.04 -5.50 -7.13
N LEU A 30 1.07 -4.81 -6.53
CA LEU A 30 1.20 -3.39 -6.22
C LEU A 30 2.31 -3.14 -5.19
N LEU A 31 2.37 -3.95 -4.15
CA LEU A 31 3.42 -3.82 -3.12
C LEU A 31 4.80 -4.00 -3.72
N LYS A 32 4.97 -5.01 -4.55
CA LYS A 32 6.24 -5.27 -5.22
C LYS A 32 6.64 -4.09 -6.11
N GLU A 33 5.70 -3.55 -6.84
CA GLU A 33 5.95 -2.39 -7.71
C GLU A 33 6.28 -1.15 -6.89
N CYS A 34 5.55 -0.90 -5.79
CA CYS A 34 5.81 0.23 -4.90
C CYS A 34 7.23 0.21 -4.33
N MET A 35 7.76 -0.96 -4.04
CA MET A 35 9.11 -1.08 -3.49
C MET A 35 10.18 -0.70 -4.51
N ARG A 36 9.84 -0.74 -5.79
CA ARG A 36 10.75 -0.32 -6.87
C ARG A 36 10.55 1.13 -7.25
N ASP A 37 9.30 1.57 -7.33
CA ASP A 37 8.95 2.94 -7.69
C ASP A 37 7.65 3.34 -6.98
N PRO A 38 7.75 3.93 -5.80
CA PRO A 38 6.55 4.23 -5.00
C PRO A 38 5.66 5.32 -5.57
N PHE A 39 6.14 6.12 -6.52
CA PHE A 39 5.40 7.29 -6.98
C PHE A 39 4.87 7.19 -8.41
N ARG A 40 5.15 6.08 -9.08
CA ARG A 40 4.70 5.84 -10.46
C ARG A 40 4.25 4.40 -10.64
N GLY A 41 3.40 4.18 -11.61
CA GLY A 41 3.05 2.85 -12.07
C GLY A 41 1.58 2.53 -11.92
N THR A 42 1.30 1.26 -11.67
CA THR A 42 -0.05 0.69 -11.68
C THR A 42 -0.88 1.16 -10.49
N GLY A 43 -2.18 1.28 -10.69
CA GLY A 43 -3.13 1.61 -9.63
C GLY A 43 -3.29 3.10 -9.38
N LYS A 44 -2.85 3.94 -10.30
CA LYS A 44 -2.97 5.40 -10.21
C LYS A 44 -2.41 5.95 -8.90
N PRO A 45 -1.09 5.82 -8.66
CA PRO A 45 -0.49 6.36 -7.44
C PRO A 45 -0.70 7.87 -7.37
N GLU A 46 -1.20 8.33 -6.24
CA GLU A 46 -1.44 9.74 -6.01
C GLU A 46 -1.16 10.14 -4.56
N PRO A 47 -0.62 11.35 -4.34
CA PRO A 47 -0.43 11.84 -2.99
C PRO A 47 -1.75 12.24 -2.36
N LEU A 48 -1.87 12.02 -1.06
CA LEU A 48 -3.05 12.36 -0.29
C LEU A 48 -2.86 13.69 0.43
N GLY A 49 -3.96 14.34 0.78
CA GLY A 49 -3.94 15.62 1.47
C GLY A 49 -4.60 15.55 2.83
N GLY A 50 -4.79 16.72 3.45
CA GLY A 50 -5.45 16.82 4.75
C GLY A 50 -4.74 16.03 5.83
N ASN A 51 -5.49 15.23 6.57
CA ASN A 51 -4.95 14.39 7.65
C ASN A 51 -4.01 13.30 7.16
N LEU A 52 -4.03 13.02 5.86
CA LEU A 52 -3.19 12.00 5.25
C LEU A 52 -2.05 12.58 4.44
N ALA A 53 -1.73 13.85 4.63
CA ALA A 53 -0.60 14.49 3.95
C ALA A 53 0.69 13.70 4.22
N GLY A 54 1.44 13.45 3.15
CA GLY A 54 2.66 12.64 3.21
C GLY A 54 2.43 11.17 2.86
N TRP A 55 1.20 10.73 2.85
CA TRP A 55 0.82 9.40 2.41
C TRP A 55 0.43 9.40 0.95
N TRP A 56 0.49 8.23 0.33
CA TRP A 56 0.11 7.98 -1.06
C TRP A 56 -0.91 6.86 -1.11
N SER A 57 -1.68 6.79 -2.20
CA SER A 57 -2.57 5.66 -2.41
C SER A 57 -2.42 5.09 -3.80
N ARG A 58 -2.70 3.80 -3.91
CA ARG A 58 -2.91 3.10 -5.19
C ARG A 58 -4.21 2.32 -5.11
N ARG A 59 -4.88 2.20 -6.23
CA ARG A 59 -6.12 1.41 -6.32
C ARG A 59 -5.78 -0.07 -6.36
N ILE A 60 -6.33 -0.82 -5.42
CA ILE A 60 -6.26 -2.29 -5.44
C ILE A 60 -7.41 -2.79 -6.31
N THR A 61 -8.63 -2.38 -5.96
CA THR A 61 -9.84 -2.60 -6.73
C THR A 61 -10.61 -1.28 -6.77
N ARG A 62 -11.79 -1.29 -7.38
CA ARG A 62 -12.66 -0.12 -7.39
C ARG A 62 -12.97 0.40 -5.99
N GLU A 63 -13.10 -0.50 -5.01
CA GLU A 63 -13.54 -0.18 -3.65
C GLU A 63 -12.41 -0.11 -2.63
N HIS A 64 -11.24 -0.62 -2.96
CA HIS A 64 -10.15 -0.79 -1.99
C HIS A 64 -8.89 -0.05 -2.42
N ARG A 65 -8.21 0.51 -1.43
CA ARG A 65 -6.99 1.29 -1.64
C ARG A 65 -5.85 0.77 -0.80
N LEU A 66 -4.66 0.82 -1.38
CA LEU A 66 -3.40 0.64 -0.68
C LEU A 66 -2.92 2.03 -0.28
N VAL A 67 -2.78 2.29 1.01
CA VAL A 67 -2.28 3.56 1.54
C VAL A 67 -0.90 3.33 2.13
N TYR A 68 0.08 4.09 1.66
CA TYR A 68 1.48 3.87 2.00
C TYR A 68 2.27 5.17 2.00
N ARG A 69 3.45 5.11 2.60
CA ARG A 69 4.45 6.17 2.48
C ARG A 69 5.84 5.56 2.51
N VAL A 70 6.83 6.34 2.06
CA VAL A 70 8.22 5.94 2.13
C VAL A 70 8.86 6.71 3.29
N GLY A 71 9.45 5.97 4.23
CA GLY A 71 10.20 6.56 5.34
C GLY A 71 11.66 6.16 5.26
N GLY A 72 12.51 6.90 6.00
CA GLY A 72 13.92 6.60 6.07
C GLY A 72 14.72 7.10 4.85
N LYS A 73 15.99 6.79 4.84
CA LYS A 73 16.92 7.23 3.78
C LYS A 73 17.84 6.09 3.37
N GLY A 74 18.22 6.08 2.09
CA GLY A 74 19.19 5.13 1.55
C GLY A 74 18.79 3.69 1.83
N ASP A 75 19.72 2.91 2.39
CA ASP A 75 19.47 1.51 2.72
C ASP A 75 18.44 1.33 3.83
N GLY A 76 18.17 2.39 4.58
CA GLY A 76 17.17 2.39 5.65
C GLY A 76 15.76 2.74 5.19
N GLN A 77 15.54 2.90 3.88
CA GLN A 77 14.19 3.20 3.39
C GLN A 77 13.23 2.06 3.67
N THR A 78 12.03 2.45 4.06
CA THR A 78 10.95 1.51 4.37
C THR A 78 9.68 1.97 3.66
N LEU A 79 9.01 1.04 2.99
CA LEU A 79 7.65 1.24 2.54
C LEU A 79 6.74 0.93 3.73
N GLU A 80 6.08 1.94 4.26
CA GLU A 80 5.14 1.77 5.36
C GLU A 80 3.73 1.65 4.79
N VAL A 81 3.05 0.56 5.10
CA VAL A 81 1.68 0.32 4.65
C VAL A 81 0.73 0.59 5.82
N ALA A 82 -0.14 1.58 5.66
CA ALA A 82 -1.09 1.96 6.71
C ALA A 82 -2.40 1.22 6.59
N GLN A 83 -2.81 0.91 5.37
CA GLN A 83 -4.09 0.27 5.10
C GLN A 83 -4.05 -0.34 3.70
N CYS A 84 -4.75 -1.46 3.52
CA CYS A 84 -4.88 -2.07 2.20
C CYS A 84 -6.26 -2.71 1.99
N ARG A 85 -7.26 -2.15 2.62
CA ARG A 85 -8.66 -2.52 2.48
C ARG A 85 -9.52 -1.29 2.69
N TYR A 86 -10.67 -1.24 2.00
CA TYR A 86 -11.59 -0.11 2.02
C TYR A 86 -11.01 1.15 1.37
N HIS A 87 -11.82 2.17 1.33
CA HIS A 87 -11.48 3.52 0.90
C HIS A 87 -11.21 4.38 2.13
N TYR A 88 -10.27 5.28 2.02
CA TYR A 88 -9.96 6.19 3.11
C TYR A 88 -10.92 7.38 3.18
#